data_c658becdd52879c022548d5d50e3226c
#
_entry.id   c658becdd52879c022548d5d50e3226c
#
_cell.length_a   1.000
_cell.length_b   1.000
_cell.length_c   1.000
_cell.angle_alpha   90.00
_cell.angle_beta   90.00
_cell.angle_gamma   90.00
#
_symmetry.space_group_name_H-M   'P 1'
#
loop_
_entity.id
_entity.type
_entity.pdbx_description
1 polymer ?
#
loop_
_entity_poly.entity_id
_entity_poly.type
_entity_poly.pdbx_seq_one_letter_code
_entity_poly.pdbx_strand_id
1 'polypeptide(L)'
;STCRTGEIRQLTHITWSSGGTNEKFNMSPGLAPGINPPGGLTAGLTCQADDFDDGLIMFVNVKEFWLDTSGQAELNGVALTPGVNGYVGEPGVLYMTNNGIHLPIAQNIENLQFEYNGDLNDDGVLDGFQSWSNAWTADQVMRIRQVRVIIVGRTPNRFVSVSGKVPANIHNYRRPNISDSPGSTTDDNHRRFVLETTANVRNLNINIYNSGQR
;
A
#
# COMPACT_ATOMS: atom_id res chain seq x y z
N SER A 1 -13.70 -22.79 -19.66
CA SER A 1 -12.62 -21.81 -19.40
C SER A 1 -12.61 -21.59 -17.90
N THR A 2 -11.66 -22.21 -17.22
CA THR A 2 -11.50 -22.04 -15.75
C THR A 2 -10.92 -20.66 -15.49
N CYS A 3 -11.66 -19.83 -14.76
CA CYS A 3 -11.15 -18.58 -14.24
C CYS A 3 -10.04 -18.85 -13.22
N ARG A 4 -8.84 -18.29 -13.46
CA ARG A 4 -7.67 -18.44 -12.59
C ARG A 4 -7.35 -17.17 -11.81
N THR A 5 -8.26 -16.21 -11.82
CA THR A 5 -8.09 -14.94 -11.12
C THR A 5 -8.86 -14.93 -9.82
N GLY A 6 -8.28 -14.36 -8.78
CA GLY A 6 -8.95 -14.07 -7.52
C GLY A 6 -9.55 -12.66 -7.55
N GLU A 7 -10.64 -12.49 -6.83
CA GLU A 7 -11.25 -11.19 -6.64
C GLU A 7 -11.23 -10.80 -5.16
N ILE A 8 -10.86 -9.57 -4.87
CA ILE A 8 -10.95 -9.01 -3.52
C ILE A 8 -12.27 -8.25 -3.41
N ARG A 9 -13.08 -8.64 -2.43
CA ARG A 9 -14.37 -8.01 -2.16
C ARG A 9 -14.53 -7.70 -0.67
N GLN A 10 -15.25 -6.67 -0.37
CA GLN A 10 -15.63 -6.35 1.00
C GLN A 10 -16.86 -7.15 1.40
N LEU A 11 -16.75 -7.90 2.48
CA LEU A 11 -17.89 -8.58 3.09
C LEU A 11 -18.76 -7.53 3.81
N THR A 12 -20.01 -7.36 3.35
CA THR A 12 -20.93 -6.37 3.91
C THR A 12 -21.89 -6.96 4.92
N HIS A 13 -22.26 -8.23 4.76
CA HIS A 13 -23.16 -8.92 5.67
C HIS A 13 -23.02 -10.44 5.56
N ILE A 14 -23.18 -11.13 6.69
CA ILE A 14 -23.29 -12.59 6.75
C ILE A 14 -24.73 -12.93 7.13
N THR A 15 -25.43 -13.68 6.28
CA THR A 15 -26.78 -14.15 6.57
C THR A 15 -26.72 -15.60 7.02
N TRP A 16 -27.22 -15.86 8.22
CA TRP A 16 -27.40 -17.22 8.76
C TRP A 16 -28.82 -17.67 8.46
N SER A 17 -29.00 -18.76 7.78
CA SER A 17 -30.33 -19.34 7.65
C SER A 17 -30.64 -20.17 8.89
N SER A 18 -31.70 -19.82 9.63
CA SER A 18 -32.18 -20.62 10.74
C SER A 18 -32.65 -21.98 10.23
N GLY A 19 -31.86 -23.03 10.50
CA GLY A 19 -32.19 -24.41 10.14
C GLY A 19 -31.58 -24.96 8.84
N GLY A 20 -30.71 -24.21 8.17
CA GLY A 20 -29.99 -24.66 6.98
C GLY A 20 -28.47 -24.60 7.13
N THR A 21 -27.79 -25.47 6.43
CA THR A 21 -26.32 -25.56 6.37
C THR A 21 -25.68 -24.50 5.47
N ASN A 22 -26.42 -23.53 4.96
CA ASN A 22 -25.95 -22.59 3.95
C ASN A 22 -25.75 -21.20 4.58
N GLU A 23 -24.51 -20.83 4.82
CA GLU A 23 -24.11 -19.48 5.10
C GLU A 23 -24.01 -18.68 3.80
N LYS A 24 -24.60 -17.48 3.77
CA LYS A 24 -24.47 -16.58 2.62
C LYS A 24 -23.63 -15.38 2.97
N PHE A 25 -22.56 -15.21 2.21
CA PHE A 25 -21.70 -14.02 2.28
C PHE A 25 -22.25 -12.96 1.31
N ASN A 26 -22.72 -11.84 1.84
CA ASN A 26 -23.22 -10.74 1.04
C ASN A 26 -22.09 -9.72 0.78
N MET A 27 -21.90 -9.39 -0.48
CA MET A 27 -20.92 -8.41 -0.96
C MET A 27 -21.63 -7.31 -1.73
N SER A 28 -22.73 -6.80 -1.15
CA SER A 28 -23.49 -5.67 -1.72
C SER A 28 -22.60 -4.45 -1.92
N PRO A 29 -22.98 -3.50 -2.79
CA PRO A 29 -22.29 -2.22 -2.85
C PRO A 29 -22.21 -1.65 -1.45
N GLY A 30 -20.99 -1.60 -0.91
CA GLY A 30 -20.77 -1.15 0.46
C GLY A 30 -20.95 0.36 0.57
N LEU A 31 -20.85 0.84 1.80
CA LEU A 31 -20.68 2.26 2.08
C LEU A 31 -19.45 2.76 1.34
N ALA A 32 -19.56 3.88 0.63
CA ALA A 32 -18.43 4.50 -0.08
C ALA A 32 -17.30 4.90 0.92
N PRO A 33 -16.03 4.76 0.55
CA PRO A 33 -15.47 4.16 -0.66
C PRO A 33 -15.31 2.65 -0.49
N GLY A 34 -16.22 1.87 -1.05
CA GLY A 34 -16.20 0.42 -0.94
C GLY A 34 -15.32 -0.23 -2.02
N ILE A 35 -14.69 -1.34 -1.67
CA ILE A 35 -13.97 -2.20 -2.61
C ILE A 35 -14.96 -2.85 -3.60
N ASN A 36 -16.22 -2.97 -3.20
CA ASN A 36 -17.25 -3.57 -4.03
C ASN A 36 -17.77 -2.58 -5.08
N PRO A 37 -17.79 -2.94 -6.36
CA PRO A 37 -18.32 -2.08 -7.40
C PRO A 37 -19.84 -1.89 -7.27
N PRO A 38 -20.39 -0.79 -7.79
CA PRO A 38 -21.84 -0.62 -7.92
C PRO A 38 -22.42 -1.78 -8.75
N GLY A 39 -23.52 -2.38 -8.28
CA GLY A 39 -24.16 -3.51 -8.97
C GLY A 39 -23.87 -4.89 -8.35
N GLY A 40 -23.11 -4.95 -7.26
CA GLY A 40 -22.89 -6.16 -6.48
C GLY A 40 -21.77 -7.06 -7.01
N LEU A 41 -21.81 -8.34 -6.61
CA LEU A 41 -20.73 -9.31 -6.85
C LEU A 41 -20.41 -9.52 -8.33
N THR A 42 -21.39 -9.48 -9.20
CA THR A 42 -21.23 -9.73 -10.65
C THR A 42 -20.78 -8.51 -11.44
N ALA A 43 -20.86 -7.30 -10.87
CA ALA A 43 -20.45 -6.09 -11.56
C ALA A 43 -18.91 -5.96 -11.58
N GLY A 44 -18.36 -5.84 -12.80
CA GLY A 44 -16.93 -5.69 -12.99
C GLY A 44 -16.09 -6.95 -12.79
N LEU A 45 -16.72 -8.13 -12.64
CA LEU A 45 -16.01 -9.40 -12.67
C LEU A 45 -15.57 -9.75 -14.09
N THR A 46 -14.33 -10.16 -14.23
CA THR A 46 -13.84 -10.83 -15.43
C THR A 46 -14.28 -12.30 -15.49
N CYS A 47 -14.72 -12.82 -14.35
CA CYS A 47 -15.22 -14.18 -14.17
C CYS A 47 -16.71 -14.14 -13.83
N GLN A 48 -17.47 -15.12 -14.31
CA GLN A 48 -18.87 -15.30 -13.93
C GLN A 48 -18.97 -15.96 -12.54
N ALA A 49 -20.12 -15.81 -11.87
CA ALA A 49 -20.30 -16.38 -10.53
C ALA A 49 -20.04 -17.89 -10.45
N ASP A 50 -20.39 -18.62 -11.51
CA ASP A 50 -20.20 -20.07 -11.61
C ASP A 50 -18.72 -20.49 -11.74
N ASP A 51 -17.82 -19.55 -12.04
CA ASP A 51 -16.37 -19.83 -12.15
C ASP A 51 -15.69 -19.97 -10.78
N PHE A 52 -16.40 -19.68 -9.70
CA PHE A 52 -15.90 -19.81 -8.32
C PHE A 52 -16.41 -21.06 -7.61
N ASP A 53 -17.08 -21.99 -8.32
CA ASP A 53 -17.42 -23.27 -7.78
C ASP A 53 -16.15 -24.00 -7.33
N ASP A 54 -16.16 -24.54 -6.11
CA ASP A 54 -14.99 -25.12 -5.43
C ASP A 54 -13.84 -24.12 -5.16
N GLY A 55 -14.12 -22.81 -5.23
CA GLY A 55 -13.15 -21.76 -4.91
C GLY A 55 -12.84 -21.67 -3.41
N LEU A 56 -11.66 -21.13 -3.09
CA LEU A 56 -11.25 -20.86 -1.71
C LEU A 56 -11.60 -19.43 -1.33
N ILE A 57 -12.36 -19.26 -0.25
CA ILE A 57 -12.62 -17.96 0.35
C ILE A 57 -11.61 -17.73 1.48
N MET A 58 -10.87 -16.64 1.39
CA MET A 58 -9.95 -16.20 2.43
C MET A 58 -10.31 -14.80 2.92
N PHE A 59 -10.30 -14.63 4.24
CA PHE A 59 -10.39 -13.28 4.82
C PHE A 59 -9.03 -12.62 4.78
N VAL A 60 -8.96 -11.43 4.18
CA VAL A 60 -7.75 -10.63 4.10
C VAL A 60 -7.93 -9.32 4.87
N ASN A 61 -6.88 -8.87 5.51
CA ASN A 61 -6.83 -7.55 6.13
C ASN A 61 -5.97 -6.65 5.25
N VAL A 62 -6.58 -5.61 4.70
CA VAL A 62 -5.89 -4.62 3.87
C VAL A 62 -5.47 -3.45 4.74
N LYS A 63 -4.17 -3.21 4.79
CA LYS A 63 -3.58 -2.03 5.41
C LYS A 63 -2.90 -1.20 4.34
N GLU A 64 -3.26 0.06 4.28
CA GLU A 64 -2.73 1.01 3.33
C GLU A 64 -1.86 2.02 4.06
N PHE A 65 -0.61 2.21 3.60
CA PHE A 65 0.31 3.20 4.14
C PHE A 65 0.46 4.34 3.14
N TRP A 66 0.27 5.55 3.59
CA TRP A 66 0.34 6.73 2.74
C TRP A 66 0.81 7.95 3.52
N LEU A 67 1.40 8.90 2.80
CA LEU A 67 1.95 10.13 3.33
C LEU A 67 1.10 11.31 2.87
N ASP A 68 0.55 12.05 3.83
CA ASP A 68 -0.04 13.35 3.55
C ASP A 68 1.04 14.43 3.52
N THR A 69 1.31 14.97 2.34
CA THR A 69 2.29 16.05 2.16
C THR A 69 1.69 17.44 2.20
N SER A 70 0.36 17.56 2.14
CA SER A 70 -0.36 18.80 1.95
C SER A 70 -1.20 19.24 3.15
N GLY A 71 -1.60 18.33 4.00
CA GLY A 71 -2.63 18.54 5.02
C GLY A 71 -4.05 18.60 4.44
N GLN A 72 -4.20 18.27 3.16
CA GLN A 72 -5.46 18.21 2.42
C GLN A 72 -5.45 16.96 1.54
N ALA A 73 -5.44 15.79 2.19
CA ALA A 73 -5.31 14.54 1.47
C ALA A 73 -6.62 14.14 0.80
N GLU A 74 -6.45 13.46 -0.32
CA GLU A 74 -7.48 12.73 -1.02
C GLU A 74 -7.05 11.25 -1.09
N LEU A 75 -7.93 10.34 -0.72
CA LEU A 75 -7.67 8.92 -0.77
C LEU A 75 -8.71 8.25 -1.65
N ASN A 76 -8.25 7.54 -2.68
CA ASN A 76 -9.12 6.87 -3.66
C ASN A 76 -10.18 7.79 -4.30
N GLY A 77 -9.82 9.04 -4.61
CA GLY A 77 -10.71 10.04 -5.21
C GLY A 77 -11.69 10.69 -4.24
N VAL A 78 -11.50 10.51 -2.93
CA VAL A 78 -12.35 11.10 -1.89
C VAL A 78 -11.50 12.02 -1.01
N ALA A 79 -11.88 13.29 -0.95
CA ALA A 79 -11.25 14.26 -0.06
C ALA A 79 -11.50 13.89 1.40
N LEU A 80 -10.42 13.86 2.19
CA LEU A 80 -10.50 13.55 3.61
C LEU A 80 -10.80 14.82 4.41
N THR A 81 -11.66 14.68 5.42
CA THR A 81 -12.03 15.78 6.31
C THR A 81 -11.27 15.67 7.63
N PRO A 82 -10.51 16.69 8.05
CA PRO A 82 -9.83 16.69 9.35
C PRO A 82 -10.81 16.43 10.51
N GLY A 83 -10.38 15.58 11.45
CA GLY A 83 -11.19 15.13 12.58
C GLY A 83 -12.13 13.95 12.28
N VAL A 84 -12.26 13.52 11.03
CA VAL A 84 -13.09 12.38 10.63
C VAL A 84 -12.22 11.13 10.46
N ASN A 85 -12.68 10.01 11.00
CA ASN A 85 -12.01 8.70 10.91
C ASN A 85 -10.52 8.72 11.27
N GLY A 86 -10.09 9.64 12.13
CA GLY A 86 -8.71 9.76 12.59
C GLY A 86 -7.77 10.56 11.67
N TYR A 87 -8.27 11.12 10.58
CA TYR A 87 -7.48 12.03 9.75
C TYR A 87 -7.22 13.36 10.47
N VAL A 88 -5.95 13.76 10.59
CA VAL A 88 -5.54 14.95 11.35
C VAL A 88 -5.58 16.22 10.48
N GLY A 89 -5.27 16.12 9.19
CA GLY A 89 -5.23 17.25 8.27
C GLY A 89 -3.97 18.09 8.40
N GLU A 90 -2.84 17.49 8.75
CA GLU A 90 -1.55 18.16 8.85
C GLU A 90 -0.55 17.59 7.83
N PRO A 91 0.28 18.45 7.19
CA PRO A 91 1.27 17.99 6.25
C PRO A 91 2.42 17.24 6.94
N GLY A 92 2.97 16.25 6.24
CA GLY A 92 4.08 15.43 6.74
C GLY A 92 3.65 14.37 7.75
N VAL A 93 2.40 13.96 7.74
CA VAL A 93 1.89 12.86 8.56
C VAL A 93 1.83 11.57 7.75
N LEU A 94 2.51 10.54 8.24
CA LEU A 94 2.40 9.18 7.72
C LEU A 94 1.23 8.48 8.39
N TYR A 95 0.33 7.94 7.58
CA TYR A 95 -0.86 7.22 8.03
C TYR A 95 -0.79 5.74 7.69
N MET A 96 -1.47 4.95 8.51
CA MET A 96 -1.92 3.62 8.17
C MET A 96 -3.46 3.61 8.15
N THR A 97 -4.05 3.28 7.02
CA THR A 97 -5.49 3.08 6.92
C THR A 97 -5.83 1.61 7.10
N ASN A 98 -6.78 1.33 7.96
CA ASN A 98 -7.34 0.01 8.18
C ASN A 98 -8.86 0.12 8.26
N ASN A 99 -9.57 -0.53 7.34
CA ASN A 99 -11.04 -0.48 7.27
C ASN A 99 -11.62 0.95 7.29
N GLY A 100 -11.00 1.87 6.58
CA GLY A 100 -11.44 3.27 6.47
C GLY A 100 -11.10 4.16 7.67
N ILE A 101 -10.41 3.63 8.69
CA ILE A 101 -9.89 4.42 9.81
C ILE A 101 -8.43 4.78 9.53
N HIS A 102 -8.12 6.07 9.58
CA HIS A 102 -6.80 6.62 9.34
C HIS A 102 -6.04 6.80 10.65
N LEU A 103 -5.03 5.99 10.88
CA LEU A 103 -4.20 6.03 12.08
C LEU A 103 -2.92 6.81 11.78
N PRO A 104 -2.70 8.00 12.36
CA PRO A 104 -1.43 8.70 12.23
C PRO A 104 -0.34 7.92 12.98
N ILE A 105 0.72 7.51 12.28
CA ILE A 105 1.82 6.71 12.84
C ILE A 105 3.10 7.51 13.05
N ALA A 106 3.35 8.52 12.22
CA ALA A 106 4.52 9.37 12.37
C ALA A 106 4.25 10.77 11.82
N GLN A 107 4.93 11.76 12.39
CA GLN A 107 4.90 13.15 11.94
C GLN A 107 6.28 13.58 11.42
N ASN A 108 6.30 14.68 10.71
CA ASN A 108 7.51 15.24 10.09
C ASN A 108 8.18 14.28 9.09
N ILE A 109 7.37 13.53 8.38
CA ILE A 109 7.81 12.68 7.27
C ILE A 109 7.72 13.48 5.97
N GLU A 110 8.81 13.48 5.20
CA GLU A 110 8.89 14.17 3.91
C GLU A 110 8.72 13.25 2.72
N ASN A 111 9.07 11.99 2.88
CA ASN A 111 9.02 11.02 1.79
C ASN A 111 8.80 9.61 2.31
N LEU A 112 8.05 8.84 1.55
CA LEU A 112 7.81 7.41 1.73
C LEU A 112 7.98 6.75 0.36
N GLN A 113 8.94 5.83 0.24
CA GLN A 113 9.20 5.10 -0.99
C GLN A 113 9.13 3.60 -0.74
N PHE A 114 8.68 2.89 -1.77
CA PHE A 114 8.67 1.44 -1.80
C PHE A 114 9.46 0.97 -3.00
N GLU A 115 10.36 0.04 -2.77
CA GLU A 115 11.08 -0.66 -3.83
C GLU A 115 10.83 -2.16 -3.69
N TYR A 116 10.83 -2.82 -4.81
CA TYR A 116 10.44 -4.22 -4.92
C TYR A 116 11.59 -5.02 -5.51
N ASN A 117 11.83 -6.20 -4.97
CA ASN A 117 12.83 -7.14 -5.46
C ASN A 117 12.18 -8.49 -5.68
N GLY A 118 12.40 -9.06 -6.85
CA GLY A 118 11.84 -10.33 -7.28
C GLY A 118 12.61 -10.88 -8.46
N ASP A 119 12.25 -12.06 -8.89
CA ASP A 119 12.72 -12.67 -10.12
C ASP A 119 11.72 -12.35 -11.25
N LEU A 120 11.80 -11.12 -11.77
CA LEU A 120 10.80 -10.60 -12.71
C LEU A 120 11.00 -11.13 -14.13
N ASN A 121 12.18 -11.63 -14.45
CA ASN A 121 12.55 -12.19 -15.75
C ASN A 121 12.49 -13.73 -15.79
N ASP A 122 12.21 -14.41 -14.65
CA ASP A 122 12.07 -15.85 -14.51
C ASP A 122 13.36 -16.65 -14.75
N ASP A 123 14.50 -16.07 -14.38
CA ASP A 123 15.80 -16.75 -14.52
C ASP A 123 16.28 -17.45 -13.24
N GLY A 124 15.48 -17.37 -12.16
CA GLY A 124 15.79 -17.95 -10.86
C GLY A 124 16.65 -17.06 -9.96
N VAL A 125 16.98 -15.84 -10.39
CA VAL A 125 17.81 -14.89 -9.66
C VAL A 125 17.00 -13.63 -9.34
N LEU A 126 17.27 -13.00 -8.20
CA LEU A 126 16.62 -11.73 -7.86
C LEU A 126 17.24 -10.58 -8.67
N ASP A 127 16.40 -9.78 -9.34
CA ASP A 127 16.81 -8.67 -10.22
C ASP A 127 17.31 -7.42 -9.47
N GLY A 128 17.20 -7.40 -8.14
CA GLY A 128 17.51 -6.24 -7.31
C GLY A 128 16.31 -5.34 -7.04
N PHE A 129 16.50 -4.37 -6.15
CA PHE A 129 15.43 -3.44 -5.77
C PHE A 129 15.19 -2.41 -6.86
N GLN A 130 13.92 -2.23 -7.22
CA GLN A 130 13.48 -1.25 -8.20
C GLN A 130 12.11 -0.67 -7.81
N SER A 131 11.81 0.53 -8.31
CA SER A 131 10.52 1.17 -8.10
C SER A 131 9.39 0.40 -8.79
N TRP A 132 8.17 0.62 -8.33
CA TRP A 132 6.98 0.04 -8.97
C TRP A 132 6.87 0.46 -10.43
N SER A 133 6.48 -0.48 -11.28
CA SER A 133 6.18 -0.21 -12.68
C SER A 133 4.77 -0.70 -13.04
N ASN A 134 3.97 0.18 -13.61
CA ASN A 134 2.65 -0.18 -14.14
C ASN A 134 2.74 -1.07 -15.40
N ALA A 135 3.93 -1.25 -15.95
CA ALA A 135 4.18 -2.15 -17.07
C ALA A 135 4.39 -3.61 -16.62
N TRP A 136 4.51 -3.88 -15.33
CA TRP A 136 4.66 -5.25 -14.84
C TRP A 136 3.40 -6.08 -15.07
N THR A 137 3.60 -7.28 -15.54
CA THR A 137 2.52 -8.26 -15.69
C THR A 137 2.13 -8.84 -14.33
N ALA A 138 0.95 -9.45 -14.25
CA ALA A 138 0.51 -10.14 -13.04
C ALA A 138 1.52 -11.22 -12.59
N ASP A 139 2.14 -11.94 -13.53
CA ASP A 139 3.15 -12.95 -13.22
C ASP A 139 4.40 -12.34 -12.60
N GLN A 140 4.86 -11.19 -13.09
CA GLN A 140 5.99 -10.46 -12.52
C GLN A 140 5.68 -9.99 -11.10
N VAL A 141 4.48 -9.44 -10.88
CA VAL A 141 4.05 -9.03 -9.53
C VAL A 141 4.01 -10.22 -8.56
N MET A 142 3.55 -11.40 -8.99
CA MET A 142 3.56 -12.60 -8.17
C MET A 142 4.97 -13.12 -7.83
N ARG A 143 5.99 -12.71 -8.57
CA ARG A 143 7.40 -13.07 -8.32
C ARG A 143 8.14 -12.11 -7.40
N ILE A 144 7.49 -11.06 -6.90
CA ILE A 144 8.06 -10.19 -5.88
C ILE A 144 8.27 -11.00 -4.60
N ARG A 145 9.47 -10.90 -4.04
CA ARG A 145 9.90 -11.63 -2.83
C ARG A 145 10.21 -10.71 -1.67
N GLN A 146 10.59 -9.48 -1.97
CA GLN A 146 10.98 -8.52 -0.97
C GLN A 146 10.41 -7.15 -1.30
N VAL A 147 10.06 -6.41 -0.27
CA VAL A 147 9.68 -5.01 -0.35
C VAL A 147 10.60 -4.22 0.57
N ARG A 148 11.28 -3.23 0.04
CA ARG A 148 12.06 -2.27 0.79
C ARG A 148 11.23 -1.02 1.00
N VAL A 149 11.13 -0.57 2.24
CA VAL A 149 10.44 0.66 2.64
C VAL A 149 11.49 1.66 3.05
N ILE A 150 11.45 2.85 2.46
CA ILE A 150 12.37 3.94 2.74
C ILE A 150 11.55 5.14 3.21
N ILE A 151 11.87 5.65 4.39
CA ILE A 151 11.19 6.78 5.00
C ILE A 151 12.21 7.90 5.23
N VAL A 152 11.89 9.09 4.78
CA VAL A 152 12.67 10.30 5.08
C VAL A 152 11.90 11.14 6.08
N GLY A 153 12.49 11.30 7.25
CA GLY A 153 11.98 12.21 8.25
C GLY A 153 12.86 13.47 8.38
N ARG A 154 12.27 14.53 8.89
CA ARG A 154 12.98 15.80 9.16
C ARG A 154 12.71 16.29 10.57
N THR A 155 13.57 17.17 11.08
CA THR A 155 13.30 17.88 12.33
C THR A 155 12.12 18.85 12.14
N PRO A 156 11.23 19.00 13.14
CA PRO A 156 10.10 19.94 13.03
C PRO A 156 10.57 21.40 12.92
N ASN A 157 11.65 21.73 13.60
CA ASN A 157 12.19 23.07 13.62
C ASN A 157 13.44 23.18 12.74
N ARG A 158 13.59 24.35 12.10
CA ARG A 158 14.82 24.68 11.40
C ARG A 158 15.96 24.83 12.40
N PHE A 159 17.11 24.32 12.04
CA PHE A 159 18.33 24.57 12.83
C PHE A 159 18.81 25.98 12.53
N VAL A 160 18.81 26.83 13.54
CA VAL A 160 19.40 28.16 13.48
C VAL A 160 20.65 28.13 14.34
N SER A 161 21.82 28.31 13.74
CA SER A 161 23.06 28.49 14.48
C SER A 161 22.96 29.76 15.30
N VAL A 162 23.53 29.73 16.52
CA VAL A 162 23.63 30.91 17.39
C VAL A 162 24.38 32.06 16.71
N SER A 163 25.19 31.79 15.69
CA SER A 163 25.92 32.75 14.87
C SER A 163 25.21 33.09 13.54
N GLY A 164 24.00 32.59 13.29
CA GLY A 164 23.29 32.77 12.04
C GLY A 164 23.87 32.02 10.82
N LYS A 165 24.94 31.25 11.03
CA LYS A 165 25.55 30.40 9.96
C LYS A 165 25.30 28.95 10.24
N VAL A 166 24.77 28.25 9.25
CA VAL A 166 24.70 26.79 9.27
C VAL A 166 26.12 26.26 9.19
N PRO A 167 26.56 25.34 10.07
CA PRO A 167 27.88 24.74 9.96
C PRO A 167 28.07 24.10 8.60
N ALA A 168 29.13 24.48 7.89
CA ALA A 168 29.39 24.06 6.50
C ALA A 168 29.57 22.56 6.28
N ASN A 169 29.64 21.77 7.34
CA ASN A 169 29.99 20.35 7.32
C ASN A 169 28.85 19.40 7.71
N ILE A 170 27.61 19.88 7.77
CA ILE A 170 26.48 18.99 8.11
C ILE A 170 25.70 18.66 6.84
N HIS A 171 26.00 17.50 6.28
CA HIS A 171 25.46 17.03 4.99
C HIS A 171 23.97 16.65 5.01
N ASN A 172 23.24 16.82 6.13
CA ASN A 172 21.87 16.34 6.28
C ASN A 172 20.81 17.44 6.15
N TYR A 173 21.15 18.60 5.62
CA TYR A 173 20.19 19.71 5.43
C TYR A 173 19.52 19.74 4.07
N ARG A 174 19.91 18.84 3.18
CA ARG A 174 19.27 18.65 1.88
C ARG A 174 18.40 17.42 1.91
N ARG A 175 17.29 17.48 1.19
CA ARG A 175 16.51 16.27 0.99
C ARG A 175 17.35 15.29 0.16
N PRO A 176 17.55 14.05 0.62
CA PRO A 176 18.33 13.05 -0.12
C PRO A 176 17.61 12.64 -1.39
N ASN A 177 18.36 12.18 -2.39
CA ASN A 177 17.82 11.46 -3.54
C ASN A 177 17.57 10.02 -3.13
N ILE A 178 16.33 9.56 -3.25
CA ILE A 178 15.93 8.21 -2.81
C ILE A 178 15.00 7.60 -3.85
N SER A 179 15.36 6.44 -4.34
CA SER A 179 14.58 5.71 -5.35
C SER A 179 14.27 6.61 -6.56
N ASP A 180 13.00 6.79 -6.90
CA ASP A 180 12.52 7.67 -7.96
C ASP A 180 12.25 9.12 -7.51
N SER A 181 12.42 9.41 -6.20
CA SER A 181 12.21 10.73 -5.65
C SER A 181 13.49 11.57 -5.67
N PRO A 182 13.55 12.62 -6.48
CA PRO A 182 14.74 13.48 -6.57
C PRO A 182 15.00 14.20 -5.24
N GLY A 183 16.27 14.30 -4.89
CA GLY A 183 16.73 15.11 -3.77
C GLY A 183 16.55 16.61 -4.00
N SER A 184 16.92 17.40 -2.99
CA SER A 184 17.01 18.85 -3.10
C SER A 184 18.46 19.32 -3.30
N THR A 185 18.67 20.30 -4.16
CA THR A 185 19.97 20.97 -4.34
C THR A 185 20.20 22.09 -3.33
N THR A 186 19.15 22.53 -2.63
CA THR A 186 19.18 23.64 -1.68
C THR A 186 19.05 23.16 -0.24
N ASP A 187 19.77 23.82 0.66
CA ASP A 187 19.66 23.62 2.10
C ASP A 187 18.46 24.40 2.63
N ASP A 188 17.66 23.76 3.48
CA ASP A 188 16.48 24.39 4.11
C ASP A 188 16.57 24.43 5.64
N ASN A 189 17.74 24.11 6.20
CA ASN A 189 18.06 24.10 7.62
C ASN A 189 17.31 23.08 8.47
N HIS A 190 16.64 22.10 7.85
CA HIS A 190 16.10 20.94 8.56
C HIS A 190 17.09 19.79 8.53
N ARG A 191 17.36 19.17 9.67
CA ARG A 191 18.09 17.89 9.69
C ARG A 191 17.17 16.78 9.22
N ARG A 192 17.72 15.89 8.41
CA ARG A 192 17.02 14.73 7.90
C ARG A 192 17.66 13.44 8.36
N PHE A 193 16.83 12.44 8.44
CA PHE A 193 17.24 11.06 8.64
C PHE A 193 16.50 10.17 7.65
N VAL A 194 17.18 9.12 7.24
CA VAL A 194 16.63 8.09 6.36
C VAL A 194 16.54 6.81 7.17
N LEU A 195 15.37 6.24 7.18
CA LEU A 195 15.10 4.91 7.72
C LEU A 195 14.80 3.98 6.56
N GLU A 196 15.45 2.83 6.57
CA GLU A 196 15.27 1.80 5.57
C GLU A 196 15.02 0.46 6.23
N THR A 197 14.06 -0.29 5.72
CA THR A 197 13.77 -1.65 6.16
C THR A 197 13.33 -2.50 5.00
N THR A 198 13.65 -3.79 5.06
CA THR A 198 13.24 -4.76 4.04
C THR A 198 12.36 -5.82 4.68
N ALA A 199 11.22 -6.06 4.08
CA ALA A 199 10.28 -7.12 4.45
C ALA A 199 10.25 -8.21 3.37
N ASN A 200 10.26 -9.46 3.80
CA ASN A 200 10.04 -10.59 2.89
C ASN A 200 8.54 -10.82 2.70
N VAL A 201 8.12 -10.94 1.45
CA VAL A 201 6.74 -11.25 1.08
C VAL A 201 6.56 -12.76 1.12
N ARG A 202 5.96 -13.28 2.19
CA ARG A 202 5.86 -14.73 2.42
C ARG A 202 4.73 -15.40 1.65
N ASN A 203 3.65 -14.68 1.36
CA ASN A 203 2.40 -15.25 0.85
C ASN A 203 2.27 -15.26 -0.68
N LEU A 204 3.17 -14.59 -1.42
CA LEU A 204 3.21 -14.69 -2.88
C LEU A 204 3.87 -15.99 -3.37
N ASN A 205 4.38 -16.82 -2.47
CA ASN A 205 4.92 -18.15 -2.77
C ASN A 205 3.85 -19.25 -2.79
N ILE A 206 2.58 -18.93 -2.97
CA ILE A 206 1.62 -19.97 -3.33
C ILE A 206 1.97 -20.36 -4.76
N ASN A 207 2.87 -21.31 -4.89
CA ASN A 207 3.02 -22.07 -6.11
C ASN A 207 1.66 -22.71 -6.37
N ILE A 208 0.87 -22.10 -7.23
CA ILE A 208 -0.22 -22.80 -7.89
C ILE A 208 0.45 -23.77 -8.88
N TYR A 209 1.24 -24.68 -8.34
CA TYR A 209 1.68 -25.82 -9.12
C TYR A 209 0.44 -26.67 -9.38
N ASN A 210 0.05 -26.68 -10.63
CA ASN A 210 -0.78 -27.66 -11.27
C ASN A 210 -0.81 -28.99 -10.51
N SER A 211 -1.85 -29.24 -9.74
CA SER A 211 -2.29 -30.58 -9.36
C SER A 211 -2.98 -31.29 -10.54
N GLY A 212 -2.58 -30.95 -11.76
CA GLY A 212 -3.16 -31.43 -13.01
C GLY A 212 -2.22 -32.26 -13.88
N GLN A 213 -1.22 -32.93 -13.27
CA GLN A 213 -0.51 -34.03 -13.94
C GLN A 213 -0.42 -35.22 -12.97
N ARG A 214 -1.48 -36.03 -12.95
CA ARG A 214 -1.43 -37.46 -12.76
C ARG A 214 -2.50 -38.11 -13.62
#